data_d3f80e10fedf9913a3fff4f280fe6924
#
_entry.id   d3f80e10fedf9913a3fff4f280fe6924
#
_cell.length_a   1.000
_cell.length_b   1.000
_cell.length_c   1.000
_cell.angle_alpha   90.00
_cell.angle_beta   90.00
_cell.angle_gamma   90.00
#
_symmetry.space_group_name_H-M   'P 1'
#
loop_
_entity.id
_entity.type
_entity.pdbx_description
1 polymer ?
#
loop_
_entity_poly.entity_id
_entity_poly.type
_entity_poly.pdbx_seq_one_letter_code
_entity_poly.pdbx_strand_id
1 'polypeptide(L)'
;DNQIVSTALPTIVAEFGALERFGWIGSAYLLAQSAIMPVYGKLGDLFGRKYVMMFAVALFVVGSLACGLAWSMNSLIAARVLQGLGGGGIMVSIFSITADLFEPRERARYQSFASLVLMASGSIGPTLGGTMSQLFGWRSIFLVNLPVGVAVLAGLYLLLPHVRPDRQPKIDYAGAITLALAIGATVLWADSAQIFGGL
;
A
#
# COMPACT_ATOMS: atom_id res chain seq x y z
N ASP A 1 2.68 6.33 -3.11
CA ASP A 1 2.62 6.81 -1.74
C ASP A 1 4.02 6.92 -1.10
N ASN A 2 4.84 5.87 -1.08
CA ASN A 2 6.17 5.91 -0.47
C ASN A 2 7.09 7.00 -1.03
N GLN A 3 7.05 7.28 -2.32
CA GLN A 3 7.87 8.32 -2.96
C GLN A 3 7.54 9.73 -2.42
N ILE A 4 6.28 9.97 -2.16
CA ILE A 4 5.80 11.24 -1.59
C ILE A 4 6.25 11.35 -0.13
N VAL A 5 6.11 10.27 0.63
CA VAL A 5 6.47 10.24 2.07
C VAL A 5 7.97 10.42 2.28
N SER A 6 8.81 9.85 1.40
CA SER A 6 10.27 9.98 1.52
C SER A 6 10.75 11.43 1.51
N THR A 7 10.07 12.31 0.79
CA THR A 7 10.41 13.75 0.74
C THR A 7 9.99 14.52 2.00
N ALA A 8 9.04 14.00 2.76
CA ALA A 8 8.58 14.60 4.02
C ALA A 8 9.33 14.07 5.25
N LEU A 9 10.18 13.05 5.09
CA LEU A 9 10.92 12.46 6.20
C LEU A 9 11.69 13.48 7.06
N PRO A 10 12.42 14.45 6.47
CA PRO A 10 13.12 15.46 7.28
C PRO A 10 12.18 16.28 8.16
N THR A 11 11.00 16.66 7.63
CA THR A 11 10.01 17.45 8.37
C THR A 11 9.37 16.63 9.49
N ILE A 12 9.08 15.35 9.25
CA ILE A 12 8.54 14.42 10.24
C ILE A 12 9.53 14.21 11.38
N VAL A 13 10.81 13.99 11.05
CA VAL A 13 11.87 13.79 12.04
C VAL A 13 12.10 15.07 12.85
N ALA A 14 12.05 16.25 12.22
CA ALA A 14 12.18 17.53 12.91
C ALA A 14 11.06 17.73 13.97
N GLU A 15 9.83 17.26 13.68
CA GLU A 15 8.71 17.38 14.61
C GLU A 15 8.76 16.37 15.77
N PHE A 16 9.07 15.10 15.46
CA PHE A 16 9.02 14.02 16.46
C PHE A 16 10.36 13.70 17.12
N GLY A 17 11.49 14.22 16.60
CA GLY A 17 12.83 14.11 17.20
C GLY A 17 13.44 12.70 17.23
N ALA A 18 12.81 11.70 16.59
CA ALA A 18 13.18 10.29 16.67
C ALA A 18 13.98 9.83 15.44
N LEU A 19 15.18 10.38 15.26
CA LEU A 19 16.05 10.09 14.10
C LEU A 19 16.36 8.60 13.96
N GLU A 20 16.52 7.88 15.06
CA GLU A 20 16.83 6.44 15.07
C GLU A 20 15.72 5.57 14.48
N ARG A 21 14.51 6.09 14.40
CA ARG A 21 13.31 5.35 13.95
C ARG A 21 12.78 5.78 12.59
N PHE A 22 13.45 6.73 11.93
CA PHE A 22 12.93 7.26 10.66
C PHE A 22 12.84 6.19 9.57
N GLY A 23 13.78 5.25 9.53
CA GLY A 23 13.78 4.13 8.59
C GLY A 23 12.52 3.26 8.68
N TRP A 24 11.95 3.13 9.89
CA TRP A 24 10.73 2.35 10.11
C TRP A 24 9.49 2.92 9.43
N ILE A 25 9.45 4.21 9.10
CA ILE A 25 8.30 4.82 8.42
C ILE A 25 8.08 4.19 7.04
N GLY A 26 9.16 3.96 6.29
CA GLY A 26 9.11 3.28 4.98
C GLY A 26 9.03 1.77 5.12
N SER A 27 9.91 1.20 5.94
CA SER A 27 10.07 -0.27 6.09
C SER A 27 8.82 -0.93 6.67
N ALA A 28 8.16 -0.32 7.66
CA ALA A 28 6.93 -0.85 8.23
C ALA A 28 5.80 -0.96 7.19
N TYR A 29 5.70 0.04 6.31
CA TYR A 29 4.75 -0.01 5.19
C TYR A 29 5.10 -1.14 4.21
N LEU A 30 6.34 -1.24 3.76
CA LEU A 30 6.78 -2.25 2.80
C LEU A 30 6.67 -3.67 3.35
N LEU A 31 7.01 -3.87 4.61
CA LEU A 31 6.84 -5.14 5.33
C LEU A 31 5.39 -5.58 5.35
N ALA A 32 4.51 -4.71 5.84
CA ALA A 32 3.08 -5.00 5.91
C ALA A 32 2.48 -5.26 4.52
N GLN A 33 2.86 -4.44 3.54
CA GLN A 33 2.44 -4.58 2.15
C GLN A 33 2.86 -5.95 1.57
N SER A 34 4.12 -6.31 1.69
CA SER A 34 4.66 -7.55 1.11
C SER A 34 4.11 -8.80 1.80
N ALA A 35 4.04 -8.78 3.13
CA ALA A 35 3.57 -9.92 3.92
C ALA A 35 2.10 -10.27 3.66
N ILE A 36 1.24 -9.27 3.40
CA ILE A 36 -0.20 -9.48 3.22
C ILE A 36 -0.59 -9.89 1.79
N MET A 37 0.26 -9.65 0.79
CA MET A 37 -0.07 -9.89 -0.62
C MET A 37 -0.61 -11.30 -0.91
N PRO A 38 0.00 -12.40 -0.40
CA PRO A 38 -0.51 -13.75 -0.66
C PRO A 38 -1.91 -13.98 -0.09
N VAL A 39 -2.21 -13.36 1.05
CA VAL A 39 -3.51 -13.45 1.71
C VAL A 39 -4.60 -12.79 0.84
N TYR A 40 -4.33 -11.61 0.29
CA TYR A 40 -5.26 -10.92 -0.60
C TYR A 40 -5.53 -11.68 -1.90
N GLY A 41 -4.53 -12.37 -2.44
CA GLY A 41 -4.73 -13.26 -3.59
C GLY A 41 -5.82 -14.30 -3.30
N LYS A 42 -5.72 -14.97 -2.18
CA LYS A 42 -6.71 -15.97 -1.73
C LYS A 42 -8.06 -15.37 -1.38
N LEU A 43 -8.09 -14.24 -0.68
CA LEU A 43 -9.34 -13.54 -0.35
C LEU A 43 -10.09 -13.14 -1.63
N GLY A 44 -9.38 -12.69 -2.66
CA GLY A 44 -9.96 -12.35 -3.97
C GLY A 44 -10.62 -13.55 -4.64
N ASP A 45 -10.01 -14.75 -4.52
CA ASP A 45 -10.55 -15.99 -5.05
C ASP A 45 -11.81 -16.46 -4.29
N LEU A 46 -11.91 -16.15 -2.99
CA LEU A 46 -13.03 -16.58 -2.13
C LEU A 46 -14.22 -15.62 -2.14
N PHE A 47 -13.95 -14.34 -1.96
CA PHE A 47 -14.97 -13.31 -1.75
C PHE A 47 -15.26 -12.48 -3.00
N GLY A 48 -14.49 -12.70 -4.07
CA GLY A 48 -14.58 -11.92 -5.30
C GLY A 48 -13.67 -10.70 -5.31
N ARG A 49 -13.04 -10.45 -6.45
CA ARG A 49 -12.01 -9.41 -6.64
C ARG A 49 -12.50 -8.00 -6.29
N LYS A 50 -13.75 -7.69 -6.66
CA LYS A 50 -14.35 -6.36 -6.42
C LYS A 50 -14.37 -6.00 -4.95
N TYR A 51 -14.95 -6.85 -4.12
CA TYR A 51 -15.11 -6.55 -2.68
C TYR A 51 -13.78 -6.53 -1.94
N VAL A 52 -12.88 -7.44 -2.31
CA VAL A 52 -11.54 -7.49 -1.72
C VAL A 52 -10.74 -6.25 -2.08
N MET A 53 -10.83 -5.76 -3.32
CA MET A 53 -10.18 -4.51 -3.72
C MET A 53 -10.80 -3.31 -3.01
N MET A 54 -12.13 -3.24 -2.90
CA MET A 54 -12.80 -2.16 -2.15
C MET A 54 -12.38 -2.14 -0.69
N PHE A 55 -12.30 -3.32 -0.04
CA PHE A 55 -11.81 -3.44 1.32
C PHE A 55 -10.36 -2.96 1.45
N ALA A 56 -9.49 -3.34 0.51
CA ALA A 56 -8.09 -2.92 0.50
C ALA A 56 -7.93 -1.40 0.36
N VAL A 57 -8.72 -0.77 -0.54
CA VAL A 57 -8.73 0.68 -0.72
C VAL A 57 -9.26 1.38 0.54
N ALA A 58 -10.36 0.88 1.13
CA ALA A 58 -10.91 1.42 2.36
C ALA A 58 -9.87 1.35 3.52
N LEU A 59 -9.21 0.21 3.68
CA LEU A 59 -8.16 0.02 4.68
C LEU A 59 -6.98 0.97 4.46
N PHE A 60 -6.57 1.15 3.20
CA PHE A 60 -5.52 2.10 2.83
C PHE A 60 -5.90 3.54 3.20
N VAL A 61 -7.14 3.96 2.91
CA VAL A 61 -7.65 5.30 3.24
C VAL A 61 -7.72 5.52 4.75
N VAL A 62 -8.20 4.53 5.50
CA VAL A 62 -8.20 4.58 6.96
C VAL A 62 -6.78 4.66 7.52
N GLY A 63 -5.85 3.88 6.98
CA GLY A 63 -4.42 3.96 7.31
C GLY A 63 -3.82 5.33 6.99
N SER A 64 -4.17 5.92 5.85
CA SER A 64 -3.76 7.28 5.48
C SER A 64 -4.31 8.33 6.45
N LEU A 65 -5.58 8.23 6.82
CA LEU A 65 -6.17 9.12 7.84
C LEU A 65 -5.43 8.99 9.16
N ALA A 66 -5.16 7.77 9.62
CA ALA A 66 -4.41 7.52 10.84
C ALA A 66 -2.98 8.10 10.78
N CYS A 67 -2.29 8.01 9.62
CA CYS A 67 -1.00 8.67 9.42
C CYS A 67 -1.10 10.19 9.54
N GLY A 68 -2.11 10.79 8.91
CA GLY A 68 -2.34 12.25 8.98
C GLY A 68 -2.68 12.76 10.38
N LEU A 69 -3.26 11.91 11.23
CA LEU A 69 -3.63 12.21 12.63
C LEU A 69 -2.56 11.75 13.63
N ALA A 70 -1.43 11.23 13.21
CA ALA A 70 -0.39 10.73 14.08
C ALA A 70 0.18 11.85 15.00
N TRP A 71 0.32 11.51 16.29
CA TRP A 71 0.84 12.40 17.33
C TRP A 71 2.23 12.03 17.85
N SER A 72 2.78 10.91 17.38
CA SER A 72 4.12 10.44 17.73
C SER A 72 4.69 9.59 16.60
N MET A 73 6.02 9.40 16.59
CA MET A 73 6.70 8.53 15.65
C MET A 73 6.13 7.09 15.68
N ASN A 74 5.85 6.56 16.88
CA ASN A 74 5.32 5.21 17.03
C ASN A 74 3.89 5.09 16.48
N SER A 75 3.04 6.10 16.70
CA SER A 75 1.68 6.12 16.14
C SER A 75 1.72 6.21 14.61
N LEU A 76 2.66 6.97 14.05
CA LEU A 76 2.88 7.05 12.61
C LEU A 76 3.34 5.71 12.03
N ILE A 77 4.30 5.04 12.66
CA ILE A 77 4.78 3.71 12.22
C ILE A 77 3.64 2.69 12.25
N ALA A 78 2.85 2.65 13.34
CA ALA A 78 1.69 1.76 13.43
C ALA A 78 0.64 2.06 12.34
N ALA A 79 0.37 3.33 12.06
CA ALA A 79 -0.53 3.74 11.00
C ALA A 79 0.01 3.36 9.60
N ARG A 80 1.33 3.41 9.41
CA ARG A 80 1.99 2.95 8.18
C ARG A 80 1.86 1.44 7.96
N VAL A 81 1.89 0.64 9.02
CA VAL A 81 1.57 -0.79 8.95
C VAL A 81 0.14 -0.98 8.42
N LEU A 82 -0.82 -0.30 9.02
CA LEU A 82 -2.23 -0.37 8.60
C LEU A 82 -2.41 0.03 7.14
N GLN A 83 -1.77 1.13 6.73
CA GLN A 83 -1.78 1.61 5.34
C GLN A 83 -1.11 0.61 4.39
N GLY A 84 -0.01 -0.02 4.79
CA GLY A 84 0.69 -1.06 4.04
C GLY A 84 -0.18 -2.30 3.81
N LEU A 85 -0.95 -2.72 4.81
CA LEU A 85 -1.91 -3.82 4.66
C LEU A 85 -2.94 -3.52 3.56
N GLY A 86 -3.46 -2.28 3.49
CA GLY A 86 -4.32 -1.85 2.38
C GLY A 86 -3.59 -1.81 1.04
N GLY A 87 -2.38 -1.24 1.03
CA GLY A 87 -1.54 -1.11 -0.17
C GLY A 87 -1.20 -2.44 -0.84
N GLY A 88 -0.91 -3.48 -0.04
CA GLY A 88 -0.66 -4.84 -0.54
C GLY A 88 -1.89 -5.43 -1.24
N GLY A 89 -3.06 -5.22 -0.66
CA GLY A 89 -4.33 -5.65 -1.25
C GLY A 89 -4.63 -4.96 -2.58
N ILE A 90 -4.38 -3.65 -2.68
CA ILE A 90 -4.55 -2.88 -3.92
C ILE A 90 -3.66 -3.44 -5.02
N MET A 91 -2.36 -3.65 -4.73
CA MET A 91 -1.40 -4.16 -5.71
C MET A 91 -1.81 -5.52 -6.27
N VAL A 92 -2.13 -6.49 -5.40
CA VAL A 92 -2.57 -7.83 -5.84
C VAL A 92 -3.87 -7.76 -6.61
N SER A 93 -4.82 -6.94 -6.15
CA SER A 93 -6.14 -6.84 -6.79
C SER A 93 -6.05 -6.26 -8.20
N ILE A 94 -5.18 -5.29 -8.46
CA ILE A 94 -4.97 -4.72 -9.79
C ILE A 94 -4.55 -5.82 -10.78
N PHE A 95 -3.53 -6.62 -10.42
CA PHE A 95 -3.06 -7.70 -11.29
C PHE A 95 -4.10 -8.80 -11.47
N SER A 96 -4.78 -9.17 -10.39
CA SER A 96 -5.80 -10.23 -10.42
C SER A 96 -7.02 -9.83 -11.24
N ILE A 97 -7.54 -8.61 -11.05
CA ILE A 97 -8.68 -8.10 -11.82
C ILE A 97 -8.32 -7.99 -13.31
N THR A 98 -7.12 -7.50 -13.62
CA THR A 98 -6.65 -7.42 -15.01
C THR A 98 -6.55 -8.81 -15.63
N ALA A 99 -6.12 -9.81 -14.85
CA ALA A 99 -6.06 -11.19 -15.33
C ALA A 99 -7.42 -11.83 -15.55
N ASP A 100 -8.43 -11.45 -14.77
CA ASP A 100 -9.79 -11.99 -14.88
C ASP A 100 -10.60 -11.30 -16.00
N LEU A 101 -10.36 -10.02 -16.27
CA LEU A 101 -11.13 -9.24 -17.23
C LEU A 101 -10.61 -9.29 -18.68
N PHE A 102 -9.30 -9.53 -18.86
CA PHE A 102 -8.67 -9.41 -20.18
C PHE A 102 -7.98 -10.70 -20.63
N GLU A 103 -8.02 -10.95 -21.91
CA GLU A 103 -7.28 -12.05 -22.54
C GLU A 103 -5.75 -11.84 -22.42
N PRO A 104 -4.93 -12.91 -22.43
CA PRO A 104 -3.48 -12.81 -22.23
C PRO A 104 -2.76 -11.82 -23.16
N ARG A 105 -3.24 -11.64 -24.39
CA ARG A 105 -2.68 -10.69 -25.36
C ARG A 105 -2.96 -9.23 -24.99
N GLU A 106 -4.11 -8.95 -24.41
CA GLU A 106 -4.53 -7.61 -24.02
C GLU A 106 -3.94 -7.21 -22.66
N ARG A 107 -3.69 -8.17 -21.76
CA ARG A 107 -3.10 -7.92 -20.43
C ARG A 107 -1.83 -7.10 -20.49
N ALA A 108 -0.94 -7.40 -21.45
CA ALA A 108 0.32 -6.68 -21.63
C ALA A 108 0.09 -5.18 -21.85
N ARG A 109 -0.94 -4.81 -22.62
CA ARG A 109 -1.29 -3.41 -22.89
C ARG A 109 -1.76 -2.70 -21.62
N TYR A 110 -2.65 -3.31 -20.85
CA TYR A 110 -3.16 -2.72 -19.61
C TYR A 110 -2.09 -2.65 -18.52
N GLN A 111 -1.23 -3.66 -18.42
CA GLN A 111 -0.08 -3.64 -17.51
C GLN A 111 0.93 -2.54 -17.89
N SER A 112 1.11 -2.27 -19.17
CA SER A 112 1.95 -1.15 -19.63
C SER A 112 1.41 0.19 -19.16
N PHE A 113 0.09 0.41 -19.19
CA PHE A 113 -0.52 1.63 -18.63
C PHE A 113 -0.30 1.73 -17.12
N ALA A 114 -0.47 0.63 -16.37
CA ALA A 114 -0.20 0.60 -14.94
C ALA A 114 1.27 0.93 -14.64
N SER A 115 2.20 0.40 -15.43
CA SER A 115 3.64 0.69 -15.30
C SER A 115 3.95 2.16 -15.61
N LEU A 116 3.34 2.76 -16.64
CA LEU A 116 3.49 4.18 -16.94
C LEU A 116 2.99 5.07 -15.79
N VAL A 117 1.85 4.73 -15.18
CA VAL A 117 1.34 5.46 -14.01
C VAL A 117 2.30 5.34 -12.83
N LEU A 118 2.88 4.15 -12.59
CA LEU A 118 3.88 3.95 -11.54
C LEU A 118 5.15 4.77 -11.78
N MET A 119 5.65 4.80 -13.02
CA MET A 119 6.82 5.61 -13.40
C MET A 119 6.52 7.11 -13.25
N ALA A 120 5.39 7.57 -13.74
CA ALA A 120 4.95 8.96 -13.59
C ALA A 120 4.81 9.35 -12.10
N SER A 121 4.24 8.46 -11.28
CA SER A 121 4.14 8.66 -9.83
C SER A 121 5.50 8.76 -9.15
N GLY A 122 6.48 7.97 -9.61
CA GLY A 122 7.86 8.02 -9.12
C GLY A 122 8.56 9.36 -9.42
N SER A 123 8.26 9.94 -10.58
CA SER A 123 8.85 11.21 -11.03
C SER A 123 8.15 12.43 -10.42
N ILE A 124 6.82 12.41 -10.38
CA ILE A 124 6.00 13.54 -9.91
C ILE A 124 5.88 13.51 -8.37
N GLY A 125 5.88 12.32 -7.78
CA GLY A 125 5.69 12.10 -6.35
C GLY A 125 6.59 12.96 -5.47
N PRO A 126 7.91 12.94 -5.64
CA PRO A 126 8.83 13.76 -4.84
C PRO A 126 8.55 15.26 -4.92
N THR A 127 8.26 15.78 -6.12
CA THR A 127 7.95 17.20 -6.32
C THR A 127 6.65 17.58 -5.62
N LEU A 128 5.58 16.78 -5.81
CA LEU A 128 4.31 17.01 -5.13
C LEU A 128 4.44 16.87 -3.61
N GLY A 129 5.14 15.85 -3.14
CA GLY A 129 5.34 15.62 -1.71
C GLY A 129 6.13 16.75 -1.04
N GLY A 130 7.20 17.21 -1.70
CA GLY A 130 7.99 18.33 -1.21
C GLY A 130 7.20 19.63 -1.13
N THR A 131 6.48 20.00 -2.19
CA THR A 131 5.63 21.21 -2.21
C THR A 131 4.47 21.12 -1.22
N MET A 132 3.79 20.00 -1.14
CA MET A 132 2.69 19.80 -0.17
C MET A 132 3.20 19.87 1.28
N SER A 133 4.33 19.24 1.57
CA SER A 133 4.94 19.28 2.90
C SER A 133 5.34 20.69 3.31
N GLN A 134 5.85 21.50 2.38
CA GLN A 134 6.27 22.88 2.65
C GLN A 134 5.08 23.84 2.81
N LEU A 135 4.03 23.69 1.99
CA LEU A 135 2.92 24.64 1.97
C LEU A 135 1.83 24.30 3.01
N PHE A 136 1.56 23.01 3.22
CA PHE A 136 0.43 22.54 4.03
C PHE A 136 0.86 21.64 5.20
N GLY A 137 2.17 21.43 5.36
CA GLY A 137 2.73 20.50 6.33
C GLY A 137 2.68 19.03 5.87
N TRP A 138 3.54 18.20 6.45
CA TRP A 138 3.73 16.80 6.03
C TRP A 138 2.46 15.93 6.16
N ARG A 139 1.55 16.28 7.08
CA ARG A 139 0.28 15.57 7.26
C ARG A 139 -0.60 15.60 6.02
N SER A 140 -0.54 16.68 5.23
CA SER A 140 -1.31 16.85 3.99
C SER A 140 -1.04 15.76 2.97
N ILE A 141 0.19 15.20 2.96
CA ILE A 141 0.60 14.12 2.06
C ILE A 141 -0.25 12.86 2.27
N PHE A 142 -0.62 12.58 3.50
CA PHE A 142 -1.49 11.46 3.82
C PHE A 142 -2.96 11.80 3.59
N LEU A 143 -3.38 13.00 3.95
CA LEU A 143 -4.78 13.43 3.85
C LEU A 143 -5.25 13.56 2.40
N VAL A 144 -4.36 13.81 1.44
CA VAL A 144 -4.72 13.84 0.00
C VAL A 144 -5.22 12.49 -0.51
N ASN A 145 -4.85 11.40 0.13
CA ASN A 145 -5.35 10.07 -0.22
C ASN A 145 -6.83 9.87 0.11
N LEU A 146 -7.42 10.68 0.99
CA LEU A 146 -8.83 10.55 1.37
C LEU A 146 -9.78 10.87 0.20
N PRO A 147 -9.74 12.07 -0.41
CA PRO A 147 -10.60 12.36 -1.55
C PRO A 147 -10.33 11.44 -2.75
N VAL A 148 -9.06 11.11 -2.99
CA VAL A 148 -8.69 10.16 -4.06
C VAL A 148 -9.26 8.77 -3.78
N GLY A 149 -9.13 8.27 -2.56
CA GLY A 149 -9.65 6.97 -2.15
C GLY A 149 -11.17 6.88 -2.23
N VAL A 150 -11.88 7.94 -1.83
CA VAL A 150 -13.35 8.01 -1.98
C VAL A 150 -13.76 7.96 -3.45
N ALA A 151 -13.06 8.70 -4.32
CA ALA A 151 -13.32 8.67 -5.75
C ALA A 151 -13.06 7.27 -6.35
N VAL A 152 -11.97 6.62 -5.93
CA VAL A 152 -11.64 5.24 -6.36
C VAL A 152 -12.69 4.26 -5.87
N LEU A 153 -13.13 4.34 -4.61
CA LEU A 153 -14.20 3.47 -4.06
C LEU A 153 -15.50 3.64 -4.83
N ALA A 154 -15.89 4.88 -5.12
CA ALA A 154 -17.09 5.16 -5.92
C ALA A 154 -16.94 4.57 -7.34
N GLY A 155 -15.80 4.76 -7.99
CA GLY A 155 -15.51 4.19 -9.31
C GLY A 155 -15.55 2.64 -9.30
N LEU A 156 -14.94 2.00 -8.33
CA LEU A 156 -14.98 0.54 -8.17
C LEU A 156 -16.39 0.02 -7.94
N TYR A 157 -17.16 0.72 -7.12
CA TYR A 157 -18.55 0.33 -6.84
C TYR A 157 -19.42 0.42 -8.08
N LEU A 158 -19.30 1.50 -8.85
CA LEU A 158 -20.17 1.78 -10.00
C LEU A 158 -19.73 1.06 -11.27
N LEU A 159 -18.43 0.95 -11.52
CA LEU A 159 -17.91 0.52 -12.83
C LEU A 159 -17.40 -0.92 -12.85
N LEU A 160 -16.93 -1.46 -11.72
CA LEU A 160 -16.37 -2.81 -11.71
C LEU A 160 -17.48 -3.85 -11.58
N PRO A 161 -17.63 -4.78 -12.56
CA PRO A 161 -18.61 -5.84 -12.47
C PRO A 161 -18.31 -6.80 -11.31
N HIS A 162 -19.36 -7.30 -10.67
CA HIS A 162 -19.22 -8.33 -9.66
C HIS A 162 -19.23 -9.70 -10.33
N VAL A 163 -18.07 -10.34 -10.42
CA VAL A 163 -17.94 -11.73 -10.85
C VAL A 163 -17.91 -12.61 -9.60
N ARG A 164 -18.90 -13.49 -9.47
CA ARG A 164 -18.92 -14.48 -8.38
C ARG A 164 -17.89 -15.57 -8.67
N PRO A 165 -17.07 -15.95 -7.68
CA PRO A 165 -16.16 -17.09 -7.85
C PRO A 165 -16.95 -18.39 -8.01
N ASP A 166 -16.68 -19.14 -9.07
CA ASP A 166 -17.32 -20.45 -9.31
C ASP A 166 -16.74 -21.57 -8.43
N ARG A 167 -15.63 -21.32 -7.76
CA ARG A 167 -14.94 -22.29 -6.92
C ARG A 167 -14.93 -21.83 -5.47
N GLN A 168 -15.10 -22.77 -4.55
CA GLN A 168 -14.83 -22.59 -3.13
C GLN A 168 -13.44 -23.15 -2.80
N PRO A 169 -12.35 -22.40 -3.02
CA PRO A 169 -11.01 -22.86 -2.71
C PRO A 169 -10.87 -22.97 -1.20
N LYS A 170 -10.26 -24.07 -0.74
CA LYS A 170 -9.88 -24.20 0.68
C LYS A 170 -8.72 -23.24 0.97
N ILE A 171 -8.82 -22.51 2.09
CA ILE A 171 -7.74 -21.62 2.55
C ILE A 171 -6.69 -22.50 3.26
N ASP A 172 -5.46 -22.46 2.76
CA ASP A 172 -4.30 -22.98 3.47
C ASP A 172 -3.74 -21.87 4.38
N TYR A 173 -4.28 -21.78 5.59
CA TYR A 173 -3.86 -20.80 6.58
C TYR A 173 -2.38 -20.97 6.98
N ALA A 174 -1.91 -22.23 7.10
CA ALA A 174 -0.53 -22.51 7.47
C ALA A 174 0.44 -22.05 6.39
N GLY A 175 0.16 -22.36 5.12
CA GLY A 175 0.96 -21.89 3.99
C GLY A 175 0.94 -20.37 3.83
N ALA A 176 -0.21 -19.72 4.06
CA ALA A 176 -0.30 -18.26 4.00
C ALA A 176 0.53 -17.58 5.10
N ILE A 177 0.47 -18.09 6.34
CA ILE A 177 1.24 -17.55 7.47
C ILE A 177 2.74 -17.77 7.26
N THR A 178 3.16 -18.97 6.89
CA THR A 178 4.59 -19.27 6.66
C THR A 178 5.17 -18.44 5.53
N LEU A 179 4.42 -18.24 4.45
CA LEU A 179 4.84 -17.40 3.33
C LEU A 179 4.93 -15.92 3.75
N ALA A 180 3.95 -15.41 4.49
CA ALA A 180 3.97 -14.04 5.01
C ALA A 180 5.15 -13.80 5.95
N LEU A 181 5.46 -14.76 6.84
CA LEU A 181 6.62 -14.70 7.72
C LEU A 181 7.94 -14.76 6.94
N ALA A 182 8.05 -15.64 5.94
CA ALA A 182 9.23 -15.74 5.10
C ALA A 182 9.50 -14.45 4.32
N ILE A 183 8.47 -13.87 3.69
CA ILE A 183 8.57 -12.58 3.00
C ILE A 183 8.94 -11.47 3.98
N GLY A 184 8.26 -11.41 5.13
CA GLY A 184 8.55 -10.43 6.16
C GLY A 184 9.99 -10.50 6.68
N ALA A 185 10.49 -11.71 6.95
CA ALA A 185 11.87 -11.94 7.38
C ALA A 185 12.89 -11.53 6.30
N THR A 186 12.60 -11.83 5.04
CA THR A 186 13.48 -11.44 3.91
C THR A 186 13.53 -9.93 3.74
N VAL A 187 12.41 -9.24 3.83
CA VAL A 187 12.36 -7.78 3.74
C VAL A 187 13.07 -7.14 4.94
N LEU A 188 12.86 -7.64 6.16
CA LEU A 188 13.58 -7.17 7.35
C LEU A 188 15.09 -7.36 7.22
N TRP A 189 15.53 -8.50 6.70
CA TRP A 189 16.94 -8.76 6.48
C TRP A 189 17.52 -7.81 5.43
N ALA A 190 16.84 -7.61 4.30
CA ALA A 190 17.28 -6.72 3.23
C ALA A 190 17.34 -5.26 3.68
N ASP A 191 16.44 -4.85 4.57
CA ASP A 191 16.31 -3.48 5.08
C ASP A 191 17.06 -3.26 6.40
N SER A 192 17.75 -4.29 6.88
CA SER A 192 18.42 -4.29 8.19
C SER A 192 19.44 -3.14 8.33
N ALA A 193 20.14 -2.80 7.26
CA ALA A 193 21.10 -1.68 7.25
C ALA A 193 20.42 -0.32 7.50
N GLN A 194 19.19 -0.13 7.01
CA GLN A 194 18.42 1.10 7.23
C GLN A 194 17.76 1.13 8.61
N ILE A 195 17.33 -0.03 9.11
CA ILE A 195 16.59 -0.16 10.36
C ILE A 195 17.52 -0.16 11.56
N PHE A 196 18.64 -0.87 11.48
CA PHE A 196 19.57 -1.10 12.61
C PHE A 196 20.89 -0.34 12.50
N GLY A 197 21.04 0.55 11.50
CA GLY A 197 22.21 1.42 11.37
C GLY A 197 23.51 0.71 11.01
N GLY A 198 23.43 -0.37 10.26
CA GLY A 198 24.60 -1.13 9.79
C GLY A 198 25.32 -1.85 10.94
N LEU A 199 25.03 -3.11 11.11
CA LEU A 199 25.89 -4.01 11.90
C LEU A 199 27.14 -4.36 11.12
#